data_bf8fc3e878dff243127fb7ebdb772eaf
#
_entry.id   bf8fc3e878dff243127fb7ebdb772eaf
#
_cell.length_a   1.000
_cell.length_b   1.000
_cell.length_c   1.000
_cell.angle_alpha   90.00
_cell.angle_beta   90.00
_cell.angle_gamma   90.00
#
_symmetry.space_group_name_H-M   'P 1'
#
loop_
_entity.id
_entity.type
_entity.pdbx_description
1 polymer ?
#
loop_
_entity_poly.entity_id
_entity_poly.type
_entity_poly.pdbx_seq_one_letter_code
_entity_poly.pdbx_strand_id
1 'polypeptide(L)'
;VLTGKLKPAKAPLYRSFERLMGWCDEVRRLRVRANADIPRDAKVARALGAEGIGLCRTEHMFFASDRIPHVVTMILNAQQAREAEVRIETARNELAAASRSERPRLQESLRRALAEGKEPMEAFRGALAKLLPLQRADFRGLFLAMDGRPVTIRTLDPPLHEFLPKRDD
;
A
#
# COMPACT_ATOMS: atom_id res chain seq x y z
N VAL A 1 -25.77 -15.82 11.77
CA VAL A 1 -24.62 -15.88 12.67
C VAL A 1 -23.45 -15.11 12.06
N LEU A 2 -22.95 -15.50 10.89
CA LEU A 2 -21.80 -14.86 10.21
C LEU A 2 -22.02 -13.37 9.89
N THR A 3 -23.28 -12.97 9.70
CA THR A 3 -23.66 -11.56 9.47
C THR A 3 -23.86 -10.77 10.76
N GLY A 4 -23.63 -11.35 11.95
CA GLY A 4 -23.85 -10.73 13.25
C GLY A 4 -25.33 -10.63 13.68
N LYS A 5 -26.28 -10.98 12.81
CA LYS A 5 -27.74 -10.86 13.10
C LYS A 5 -28.25 -11.90 14.12
N LEU A 6 -27.56 -13.04 14.25
CA LEU A 6 -27.94 -14.10 15.19
C LEU A 6 -26.74 -14.49 16.07
N LYS A 7 -26.94 -14.60 17.38
CA LYS A 7 -25.92 -15.12 18.28
C LYS A 7 -25.73 -16.65 18.06
N PRO A 8 -24.49 -17.17 18.05
CA PRO A 8 -24.20 -18.59 17.84
C PRO A 8 -25.03 -19.52 18.74
N ALA A 9 -25.17 -19.17 20.03
CA ALA A 9 -25.93 -19.96 21.01
C ALA A 9 -27.44 -20.14 20.64
N LYS A 10 -27.99 -19.29 19.78
CA LYS A 10 -29.39 -19.33 19.35
C LYS A 10 -29.59 -20.00 17.97
N ALA A 11 -28.54 -20.52 17.37
CA ALA A 11 -28.60 -21.17 16.07
C ALA A 11 -28.19 -22.66 16.19
N PRO A 12 -29.13 -23.61 16.31
CA PRO A 12 -28.82 -25.04 16.47
C PRO A 12 -27.92 -25.58 15.35
N LEU A 13 -28.16 -25.14 14.11
CA LEU A 13 -27.36 -25.51 12.94
C LEU A 13 -25.88 -25.04 13.08
N TYR A 14 -25.62 -23.95 13.79
CA TYR A 14 -24.27 -23.45 14.00
C TYR A 14 -23.42 -24.42 14.85
N ARG A 15 -24.00 -25.09 15.84
CA ARG A 15 -23.30 -26.09 16.62
C ARG A 15 -22.91 -27.32 15.79
N SER A 16 -23.79 -27.74 14.88
CA SER A 16 -23.49 -28.84 13.94
C SER A 16 -22.37 -28.42 12.97
N PHE A 17 -22.41 -27.18 12.49
CA PHE A 17 -21.34 -26.60 11.67
C PHE A 17 -19.99 -26.56 12.43
N GLU A 18 -19.97 -26.06 13.67
CA GLU A 18 -18.74 -26.03 14.48
C GLU A 18 -18.16 -27.44 14.70
N ARG A 19 -19.02 -28.44 14.96
CA ARG A 19 -18.58 -29.83 15.08
C ARG A 19 -17.97 -30.36 13.80
N LEU A 20 -18.60 -30.10 12.66
CA LEU A 20 -18.08 -30.48 11.35
C LEU A 20 -16.73 -29.81 11.07
N MET A 21 -16.61 -28.51 11.36
CA MET A 21 -15.35 -27.78 11.20
C MET A 21 -14.26 -28.34 12.11
N GLY A 22 -14.60 -28.75 13.34
CA GLY A 22 -13.66 -29.44 14.25
C GLY A 22 -13.10 -30.71 13.63
N TRP A 23 -13.94 -31.57 13.04
CA TRP A 23 -13.49 -32.78 12.34
C TRP A 23 -12.61 -32.45 11.13
N CYS A 24 -12.96 -31.39 10.38
CA CYS A 24 -12.11 -30.92 9.28
C CYS A 24 -10.73 -30.48 9.77
N ASP A 25 -10.68 -29.80 10.94
CA ASP A 25 -9.41 -29.32 11.52
C ASP A 25 -8.51 -30.48 12.00
N GLU A 26 -9.07 -31.61 12.41
CA GLU A 26 -8.31 -32.82 12.81
C GLU A 26 -7.61 -33.49 11.61
N VAL A 27 -8.20 -33.43 10.42
CA VAL A 27 -7.70 -34.15 9.23
C VAL A 27 -6.98 -33.28 8.23
N ARG A 28 -7.23 -31.98 8.23
CA ARG A 28 -6.60 -31.06 7.27
C ARG A 28 -5.11 -30.90 7.53
N ARG A 29 -4.32 -30.78 6.44
CA ARG A 29 -2.89 -30.51 6.48
C ARG A 29 -2.57 -29.05 6.17
N LEU A 30 -3.44 -28.38 5.43
CA LEU A 30 -3.28 -26.96 5.05
C LEU A 30 -3.96 -26.05 6.05
N ARG A 31 -3.36 -24.90 6.24
CA ARG A 31 -3.93 -23.83 7.05
C ARG A 31 -4.83 -22.93 6.22
N VAL A 32 -5.90 -22.42 6.82
CA VAL A 32 -6.84 -21.51 6.17
C VAL A 32 -6.43 -20.07 6.45
N ARG A 33 -6.22 -19.29 5.39
CA ARG A 33 -5.93 -17.87 5.46
C ARG A 33 -7.05 -17.06 4.84
N ALA A 34 -7.39 -15.93 5.44
CA ALA A 34 -8.39 -15.00 4.92
C ALA A 34 -7.72 -13.87 4.11
N ASN A 35 -8.50 -13.20 3.27
CA ASN A 35 -8.09 -11.91 2.71
C ASN A 35 -8.59 -10.80 3.64
N ALA A 36 -7.72 -9.89 4.03
CA ALA A 36 -8.07 -8.71 4.80
C ALA A 36 -7.05 -7.59 4.55
N ASP A 37 -7.55 -6.40 4.28
CA ASP A 37 -6.76 -5.25 3.86
C ASP A 37 -6.64 -4.20 4.98
N ILE A 38 -7.50 -4.27 6.00
CA ILE A 38 -7.54 -3.34 7.14
C ILE A 38 -7.56 -4.09 8.48
N PRO A 39 -7.10 -3.45 9.58
CA PRO A 39 -7.02 -4.09 10.89
C PRO A 39 -8.34 -4.63 11.43
N ARG A 40 -9.46 -3.95 11.14
CA ARG A 40 -10.80 -4.39 11.55
C ARG A 40 -11.16 -5.74 10.95
N ASP A 41 -10.95 -5.89 9.65
CA ASP A 41 -11.31 -7.10 8.92
C ASP A 41 -10.37 -8.27 9.28
N ALA A 42 -9.10 -7.98 9.56
CA ALA A 42 -8.16 -8.96 10.10
C ALA A 42 -8.58 -9.49 11.49
N LYS A 43 -9.09 -8.64 12.38
CA LYS A 43 -9.64 -9.05 13.68
C LYS A 43 -10.86 -9.97 13.51
N VAL A 44 -11.75 -9.63 12.58
CA VAL A 44 -12.93 -10.45 12.26
C VAL A 44 -12.50 -11.80 11.67
N ALA A 45 -11.58 -11.79 10.72
CA ALA A 45 -11.04 -13.02 10.12
C ALA A 45 -10.43 -13.94 11.18
N ARG A 46 -9.62 -13.39 12.10
CA ARG A 46 -9.04 -14.14 13.22
C ARG A 46 -10.11 -14.70 14.15
N ALA A 47 -11.12 -13.92 14.48
CA ALA A 47 -12.23 -14.36 15.36
C ALA A 47 -13.06 -15.49 14.70
N LEU A 48 -13.12 -15.55 13.37
CA LEU A 48 -13.76 -16.60 12.61
C LEU A 48 -12.84 -17.82 12.33
N GLY A 49 -11.64 -17.85 12.91
CA GLY A 49 -10.75 -19.01 12.83
C GLY A 49 -9.66 -18.92 11.75
N ALA A 50 -9.48 -17.78 11.07
CA ALA A 50 -8.39 -17.65 10.11
C ALA A 50 -7.01 -17.75 10.80
N GLU A 51 -6.11 -18.51 10.20
CA GLU A 51 -4.78 -18.80 10.72
C GLU A 51 -3.71 -17.90 10.10
N GLY A 52 -4.13 -16.89 9.37
CA GLY A 52 -3.28 -15.88 8.74
C GLY A 52 -4.04 -15.04 7.75
N ILE A 53 -3.37 -14.03 7.20
CA ILE A 53 -3.83 -13.28 6.04
C ILE A 53 -3.10 -13.81 4.80
N GLY A 54 -3.88 -14.32 3.84
CA GLY A 54 -3.39 -14.86 2.58
C GLY A 54 -3.13 -13.79 1.53
N LEU A 55 -3.87 -12.67 1.62
CA LEU A 55 -3.67 -11.50 0.77
C LEU A 55 -4.13 -10.24 1.51
N CYS A 56 -3.21 -9.29 1.66
CA CYS A 56 -3.47 -7.91 2.00
C CYS A 56 -3.12 -7.05 0.79
N ARG A 57 -4.13 -6.38 0.23
CA ARG A 57 -3.98 -5.47 -0.92
C ARG A 57 -3.72 -4.06 -0.41
N THR A 58 -2.50 -3.58 -0.61
CA THR A 58 -2.09 -2.27 -0.07
C THR A 58 -2.81 -1.10 -0.72
N GLU A 59 -3.27 -1.25 -1.96
CA GLU A 59 -4.08 -0.26 -2.66
C GLU A 59 -5.41 0.05 -1.94
N HIS A 60 -6.03 -0.94 -1.30
CA HIS A 60 -7.27 -0.72 -0.55
C HIS A 60 -7.09 0.13 0.71
N MET A 61 -5.87 0.23 1.23
CA MET A 61 -5.56 1.14 2.34
C MET A 61 -5.69 2.61 1.95
N PHE A 62 -5.67 2.91 0.65
CA PHE A 62 -5.64 4.27 0.11
C PHE A 62 -7.00 4.80 -0.37
N PHE A 63 -8.07 3.99 -0.32
CA PHE A 63 -9.41 4.42 -0.75
C PHE A 63 -10.14 5.32 0.25
N ALA A 64 -9.59 5.59 1.43
CA ALA A 64 -10.17 6.54 2.35
C ALA A 64 -10.10 7.97 1.77
N SER A 65 -11.18 8.74 1.94
CA SER A 65 -11.35 10.06 1.32
C SER A 65 -10.26 11.08 1.68
N ASP A 66 -9.65 10.93 2.85
CA ASP A 66 -8.52 11.73 3.32
C ASP A 66 -7.18 11.35 2.68
N ARG A 67 -7.09 10.18 2.03
CA ARG A 67 -5.88 9.62 1.44
C ARG A 67 -5.84 9.75 -0.08
N ILE A 68 -6.98 9.62 -0.75
CA ILE A 68 -7.11 9.67 -2.22
C ILE A 68 -6.39 10.88 -2.84
N PRO A 69 -6.54 12.13 -2.35
CA PRO A 69 -5.85 13.28 -2.96
C PRO A 69 -4.33 13.12 -2.95
N HIS A 70 -3.76 12.51 -1.91
CA HIS A 70 -2.32 12.29 -1.81
C HIS A 70 -1.87 11.17 -2.74
N VAL A 71 -2.68 10.12 -2.91
CA VAL A 71 -2.40 9.04 -3.86
C VAL A 71 -2.43 9.55 -5.30
N VAL A 72 -3.45 10.34 -5.66
CA VAL A 72 -3.54 10.98 -6.98
C VAL A 72 -2.32 11.87 -7.24
N THR A 73 -1.94 12.71 -6.28
CA THR A 73 -0.74 13.57 -6.39
C THR A 73 0.52 12.72 -6.60
N MET A 74 0.68 11.63 -5.85
CA MET A 74 1.79 10.70 -6.00
C MET A 74 1.85 10.10 -7.41
N ILE A 75 0.72 9.57 -7.90
CA ILE A 75 0.64 8.91 -9.21
C ILE A 75 0.96 9.89 -10.35
N LEU A 76 0.31 11.06 -10.33
CA LEU A 76 0.46 12.06 -11.40
C LEU A 76 1.89 12.63 -11.50
N ASN A 77 2.60 12.71 -10.38
CA ASN A 77 3.95 13.27 -10.36
C ASN A 77 5.07 12.22 -10.38
N ALA A 78 4.76 10.92 -10.25
CA ALA A 78 5.76 9.86 -10.11
C ALA A 78 6.73 9.79 -11.29
N GLN A 79 6.21 9.84 -12.52
CA GLN A 79 7.03 9.76 -13.73
C GLN A 79 7.93 10.99 -13.87
N GLN A 80 7.37 12.20 -13.74
CA GLN A 80 8.12 13.44 -13.87
C GLN A 80 9.19 13.58 -12.78
N ALA A 81 8.86 13.20 -11.55
CA ALA A 81 9.81 13.19 -10.44
C ALA A 81 10.98 12.23 -10.72
N ARG A 82 10.67 11.02 -11.23
CA ARG A 82 11.70 10.03 -11.58
C ARG A 82 12.61 10.50 -12.70
N GLU A 83 12.03 11.06 -13.75
CA GLU A 83 12.80 11.64 -14.87
C GLU A 83 13.69 12.81 -14.42
N ALA A 84 13.18 13.66 -13.53
CA ALA A 84 13.94 14.74 -12.93
C ALA A 84 15.12 14.23 -12.09
N GLU A 85 14.91 13.21 -11.26
CA GLU A 85 15.99 12.58 -10.47
C GLU A 85 17.10 12.05 -11.38
N VAL A 86 16.75 11.34 -12.45
CA VAL A 86 17.73 10.82 -13.41
C VAL A 86 18.50 11.94 -14.09
N ARG A 87 17.81 13.00 -14.58
CA ARG A 87 18.48 14.16 -15.22
C ARG A 87 19.44 14.86 -14.26
N ILE A 88 19.02 15.07 -12.99
CA ILE A 88 19.85 15.72 -11.99
C ILE A 88 21.08 14.85 -11.67
N GLU A 89 20.91 13.55 -11.52
CA GLU A 89 22.01 12.62 -11.24
C GLU A 89 23.00 12.58 -12.40
N THR A 90 22.52 12.50 -13.64
CA THR A 90 23.35 12.57 -14.86
C THR A 90 24.15 13.87 -14.91
N ALA A 91 23.49 15.01 -14.72
CA ALA A 91 24.16 16.32 -14.73
C ALA A 91 25.20 16.47 -13.60
N ARG A 92 24.97 15.87 -12.44
CA ARG A 92 25.95 15.83 -11.33
C ARG A 92 27.17 14.99 -11.70
N ASN A 93 26.97 13.84 -12.29
CA ASN A 93 28.05 12.94 -12.71
C ASN A 93 28.90 13.56 -13.81
N GLU A 94 28.26 14.17 -14.82
CA GLU A 94 28.95 14.94 -15.87
C GLU A 94 29.78 16.09 -15.29
N LEU A 95 29.21 16.85 -14.35
CA LEU A 95 29.93 17.96 -13.71
C LEU A 95 31.10 17.47 -12.86
N ALA A 96 30.98 16.32 -12.22
CA ALA A 96 32.07 15.72 -11.43
C ALA A 96 33.24 15.29 -12.29
N ALA A 97 32.98 14.79 -13.51
CA ALA A 97 33.99 14.35 -14.48
C ALA A 97 34.53 15.48 -15.37
N ALA A 98 33.96 16.70 -15.29
CA ALA A 98 34.21 17.79 -16.20
C ALA A 98 35.61 18.42 -16.06
N SER A 99 36.20 18.73 -17.19
CA SER A 99 37.37 19.59 -17.30
C SER A 99 37.06 21.04 -16.83
N ARG A 100 38.11 21.82 -16.55
CA ARG A 100 37.95 23.22 -16.09
C ARG A 100 37.16 24.09 -17.09
N SER A 101 37.33 23.84 -18.37
CA SER A 101 36.66 24.62 -19.44
C SER A 101 35.17 24.28 -19.58
N GLU A 102 34.76 23.07 -19.27
CA GLU A 102 33.36 22.59 -19.41
C GLU A 102 32.48 22.91 -18.17
N ARG A 103 33.11 23.08 -17.02
CA ARG A 103 32.41 23.32 -15.75
C ARG A 103 31.33 24.39 -15.78
N PRO A 104 31.54 25.58 -16.35
CA PRO A 104 30.52 26.65 -16.31
C PRO A 104 29.24 26.21 -17.05
N ARG A 105 29.37 25.55 -18.21
CA ARG A 105 28.24 25.06 -18.98
C ARG A 105 27.49 23.94 -18.24
N LEU A 106 28.21 23.02 -17.63
CA LEU A 106 27.62 21.91 -16.89
C LEU A 106 26.98 22.33 -15.56
N GLN A 107 27.54 23.35 -14.90
CA GLN A 107 26.89 23.98 -13.74
C GLN A 107 25.54 24.60 -14.11
N GLU A 108 25.45 25.29 -15.24
CA GLU A 108 24.18 25.84 -15.72
C GLU A 108 23.19 24.75 -16.10
N SER A 109 23.65 23.65 -16.74
CA SER A 109 22.82 22.47 -17.02
C SER A 109 22.24 21.87 -15.76
N LEU A 110 23.06 21.65 -14.73
CA LEU A 110 22.61 21.14 -13.43
C LEU A 110 21.62 22.11 -12.75
N ARG A 111 21.90 23.42 -12.78
CA ARG A 111 20.99 24.42 -12.21
C ARG A 111 19.62 24.37 -12.87
N ARG A 112 19.59 24.23 -14.19
CA ARG A 112 18.35 24.10 -14.98
C ARG A 112 17.60 22.81 -14.64
N ALA A 113 18.30 21.67 -14.60
CA ALA A 113 17.69 20.39 -14.23
C ALA A 113 17.09 20.42 -12.80
N LEU A 114 17.77 21.08 -11.85
CA LEU A 114 17.26 21.27 -10.49
C LEU A 114 16.01 22.16 -10.45
N ALA A 115 15.98 23.24 -11.23
CA ALA A 115 14.85 24.16 -11.28
C ALA A 115 13.62 23.49 -11.90
N GLU A 116 13.79 22.80 -13.04
CA GLU A 116 12.71 22.08 -13.73
C GLU A 116 12.16 20.88 -12.93
N GLY A 117 13.04 20.18 -12.20
CA GLY A 117 12.65 19.02 -11.40
C GLY A 117 12.05 19.37 -10.04
N LYS A 118 12.14 20.61 -9.59
CA LYS A 118 11.78 21.01 -8.23
C LYS A 118 10.31 20.69 -7.91
N GLU A 119 9.40 21.21 -8.70
CA GLU A 119 7.95 21.09 -8.44
C GLU A 119 7.45 19.64 -8.42
N PRO A 120 7.68 18.81 -9.46
CA PRO A 120 7.20 17.43 -9.44
C PRO A 120 7.85 16.58 -8.34
N MET A 121 9.12 16.82 -8.02
CA MET A 121 9.80 16.09 -6.93
C MET A 121 9.26 16.49 -5.56
N GLU A 122 8.99 17.77 -5.32
CA GLU A 122 8.40 18.26 -4.07
C GLU A 122 6.97 17.75 -3.90
N ALA A 123 6.14 17.77 -4.96
CA ALA A 123 4.79 17.25 -4.96
C ALA A 123 4.78 15.74 -4.65
N PHE A 124 5.61 14.97 -5.35
CA PHE A 124 5.72 13.52 -5.15
C PHE A 124 6.19 13.17 -3.73
N ARG A 125 7.29 13.79 -3.26
CA ARG A 125 7.83 13.54 -1.92
C ARG A 125 6.89 14.01 -0.81
N GLY A 126 6.20 15.12 -1.01
CA GLY A 126 5.18 15.62 -0.08
C GLY A 126 4.00 14.67 0.06
N ALA A 127 3.54 14.09 -1.05
CA ALA A 127 2.50 13.06 -1.05
C ALA A 127 2.95 11.79 -0.30
N LEU A 128 4.15 11.28 -0.59
CA LEU A 128 4.72 10.13 0.12
C LEU A 128 4.87 10.38 1.62
N ALA A 129 5.34 11.57 2.01
CA ALA A 129 5.51 11.92 3.42
C ALA A 129 4.18 11.91 4.20
N LYS A 130 3.06 12.22 3.54
CA LYS A 130 1.72 12.16 4.14
C LYS A 130 1.16 10.72 4.17
N LEU A 131 1.42 9.92 3.14
CA LEU A 131 0.92 8.54 3.05
C LEU A 131 1.67 7.57 3.96
N LEU A 132 2.97 7.73 4.13
CA LEU A 132 3.83 6.83 4.91
C LEU A 132 3.35 6.58 6.35
N PRO A 133 3.03 7.61 7.17
CA PRO A 133 2.57 7.38 8.53
C PRO A 133 1.22 6.66 8.58
N LEU A 134 0.33 6.91 7.62
CA LEU A 134 -0.97 6.26 7.51
C LEU A 134 -0.81 4.77 7.20
N GLN A 135 -0.02 4.43 6.20
CA GLN A 135 0.26 3.05 5.83
C GLN A 135 0.99 2.28 6.95
N ARG A 136 1.94 2.94 7.63
CA ARG A 136 2.61 2.37 8.80
C ARG A 136 1.63 2.03 9.92
N ALA A 137 0.64 2.89 10.18
CA ALA A 137 -0.39 2.66 11.17
C ALA A 137 -1.28 1.47 10.80
N ASP A 138 -1.66 1.35 9.51
CA ASP A 138 -2.45 0.23 9.00
C ASP A 138 -1.71 -1.10 9.14
N PHE A 139 -0.44 -1.17 8.71
CA PHE A 139 0.36 -2.39 8.88
C PHE A 139 0.56 -2.75 10.35
N ARG A 140 0.85 -1.76 11.19
CA ARG A 140 0.94 -2.01 12.64
C ARG A 140 -0.35 -2.60 13.19
N GLY A 141 -1.49 -2.07 12.78
CA GLY A 141 -2.81 -2.57 13.18
C GLY A 141 -3.08 -3.99 12.69
N LEU A 142 -2.69 -4.31 11.42
CA LEU A 142 -2.80 -5.66 10.85
C LEU A 142 -1.94 -6.67 11.62
N PHE A 143 -0.67 -6.34 11.88
CA PHE A 143 0.24 -7.23 12.60
C PHE A 143 -0.22 -7.46 14.03
N LEU A 144 -0.70 -6.44 14.73
CA LEU A 144 -1.28 -6.59 16.08
C LEU A 144 -2.56 -7.44 16.06
N ALA A 145 -3.42 -7.29 15.03
CA ALA A 145 -4.61 -8.12 14.91
C ALA A 145 -4.27 -9.59 14.67
N MET A 146 -3.22 -9.87 13.93
CA MET A 146 -2.82 -11.22 13.54
C MET A 146 -1.79 -11.86 14.47
N ASP A 147 -1.25 -11.15 15.38
CA ASP A 147 -0.25 -11.55 16.40
C ASP A 147 0.20 -13.02 16.34
N GLY A 148 1.45 -13.27 15.96
CA GLY A 148 2.02 -14.61 15.76
C GLY A 148 1.55 -15.37 14.52
N ARG A 149 0.65 -14.82 13.70
CA ARG A 149 0.13 -15.45 12.47
C ARG A 149 0.68 -14.75 11.22
N PRO A 150 0.91 -15.49 10.12
CA PRO A 150 1.48 -14.92 8.90
C PRO A 150 0.52 -13.94 8.22
N VAL A 151 1.10 -12.87 7.66
CA VAL A 151 0.39 -11.88 6.84
C VAL A 151 1.14 -11.75 5.52
N THR A 152 0.48 -12.12 4.42
CA THR A 152 1.02 -11.95 3.07
C THR A 152 0.55 -10.60 2.52
N ILE A 153 1.50 -9.73 2.19
CA ILE A 153 1.25 -8.38 1.71
C ILE A 153 1.59 -8.33 0.22
N ARG A 154 0.64 -7.87 -0.61
CA ARG A 154 0.93 -7.47 -1.98
C ARG A 154 1.48 -6.05 -1.97
N THR A 155 2.65 -5.84 -2.58
CA THR A 155 3.17 -4.50 -2.81
C THR A 155 2.22 -3.72 -3.73
N LEU A 156 2.31 -2.39 -3.67
CA LEU A 156 1.39 -1.49 -4.35
C LEU A 156 1.28 -1.80 -5.86
N ASP A 157 0.07 -2.14 -6.28
CA ASP A 157 -0.32 -2.37 -7.67
C ASP A 157 -1.59 -1.54 -7.92
N PRO A 158 -1.46 -0.21 -8.14
CA PRO A 158 -2.61 0.67 -8.21
C PRO A 158 -3.37 0.44 -9.51
N PRO A 159 -4.64 0.06 -9.45
CA PRO A 159 -5.52 0.09 -10.59
C PRO A 159 -5.79 1.56 -10.95
N LEU A 160 -5.07 2.08 -11.95
CA LEU A 160 -5.09 3.51 -12.29
C LEU A 160 -6.50 4.05 -12.53
N HIS A 161 -7.39 3.23 -13.11
CA HIS A 161 -8.78 3.59 -13.36
C HIS A 161 -9.64 3.79 -12.09
N GLU A 162 -9.17 3.32 -10.93
CA GLU A 162 -9.86 3.52 -9.64
C GLU A 162 -9.40 4.80 -8.92
N PHE A 163 -8.19 5.28 -9.23
CA PHE A 163 -7.59 6.45 -8.57
C PHE A 163 -7.64 7.72 -9.41
N LEU A 164 -7.69 7.59 -10.73
CA LEU A 164 -7.70 8.74 -11.62
C LEU A 164 -9.13 9.15 -11.98
N PRO A 165 -9.40 10.46 -12.21
CA PRO A 165 -10.68 10.94 -12.71
C PRO A 165 -11.09 10.20 -13.98
N LYS A 166 -12.38 9.91 -14.13
CA LYS A 166 -12.90 9.40 -15.39
C LYS A 166 -12.76 10.49 -16.45
N ARG A 167 -12.55 10.06 -17.69
CA ARG A 167 -12.26 10.96 -18.83
C ARG A 167 -13.42 11.95 -19.11
N ASP A 168 -14.61 11.67 -18.58
CA ASP A 168 -15.84 12.45 -18.83
C ASP A 168 -16.24 13.31 -17.61
N ASP A 169 -15.42 13.37 -16.56
CA ASP A 169 -15.53 14.26 -15.41
C ASP A 169 -14.50 15.39 -15.57
#